data_1cebd3a6b479dc735f05159642defc26
#
_entry.id   1cebd3a6b479dc735f05159642defc26
#
_cell.length_a   1.000
_cell.length_b   1.000
_cell.length_c   1.000
_cell.angle_alpha   90.00
_cell.angle_beta   90.00
_cell.angle_gamma   90.00
#
_symmetry.space_group_name_H-M   'P 1'
#
loop_
_entity.id
_entity.type
_entity.pdbx_description
1 polymer ?
#
loop_
_entity_poly.entity_id
_entity_poly.type
_entity_poly.pdbx_seq_one_letter_code
_entity_poly.pdbx_strand_id
1 'polypeptide(L)'
;GPKNKFFTLFNSSKKENKYKVGREGITNSMKFLKNKSLEFVINAQCNATKNIFKLKKIPFRQITFNKKNEEELGEIFTFFVLETILLARLMNINPFDQPAIEQVKIETKKFLR
;
A
#
# COMPACT_ATOMS: atom_id res chain seq x y z
N GLY A 1 4.75 -18.28 -2.85
CA GLY A 1 5.86 -17.36 -2.56
C GLY A 1 6.45 -17.59 -1.17
N PRO A 2 7.60 -16.99 -0.85
CA PRO A 2 8.25 -17.20 0.44
C PRO A 2 7.34 -16.79 1.61
N LYS A 3 7.41 -17.55 2.72
CA LYS A 3 6.56 -17.35 3.91
C LYS A 3 7.01 -16.18 4.80
N ASN A 4 8.11 -15.52 4.49
CA ASN A 4 8.72 -14.42 5.24
C ASN A 4 8.24 -13.03 4.79
N LYS A 5 6.99 -12.91 4.35
CA LYS A 5 6.40 -11.65 3.91
C LYS A 5 5.48 -11.09 4.97
N PHE A 6 5.57 -9.78 5.18
CA PHE A 6 4.64 -8.97 5.96
C PHE A 6 3.95 -7.98 5.02
N PHE A 7 2.63 -7.84 5.15
CA PHE A 7 1.85 -6.96 4.27
C PHE A 7 1.27 -5.79 5.03
N THR A 8 1.27 -4.62 4.41
CA THR A 8 0.53 -3.46 4.89
C THR A 8 -0.63 -3.19 3.93
N LEU A 9 -1.86 -3.25 4.43
CA LEU A 9 -3.07 -2.94 3.69
C LEU A 9 -3.50 -1.51 4.01
N PHE A 10 -3.72 -0.73 2.98
CA PHE A 10 -4.26 0.63 3.10
C PHE A 10 -5.75 0.61 2.80
N ASN A 11 -6.55 1.24 3.65
CA ASN A 11 -7.98 1.37 3.45
C ASN A 11 -8.45 2.77 3.84
N SER A 12 -9.55 3.24 3.23
CA SER A 12 -10.19 4.50 3.59
C SER A 12 -11.49 4.23 4.32
N SER A 13 -11.73 4.94 5.42
CA SER A 13 -13.00 4.91 6.15
C SER A 13 -14.07 5.78 5.49
N LYS A 14 -13.67 6.77 4.67
CA LYS A 14 -14.59 7.71 4.02
C LYS A 14 -15.35 7.03 2.91
N LYS A 15 -16.67 6.97 3.01
CA LYS A 15 -17.58 6.42 2.00
C LYS A 15 -17.92 7.50 0.96
N GLU A 16 -17.34 7.40 -0.23
CA GLU A 16 -17.70 8.23 -1.38
C GLU A 16 -18.44 7.35 -2.39
N ASN A 17 -19.77 7.52 -2.48
CA ASN A 17 -20.59 6.77 -3.45
C ASN A 17 -20.67 7.47 -4.83
N LYS A 18 -19.64 8.22 -5.21
CA LYS A 18 -19.64 9.08 -6.38
C LYS A 18 -19.72 8.30 -7.69
N TYR A 19 -19.03 7.16 -7.77
CA TYR A 19 -18.96 6.35 -8.99
C TYR A 19 -19.59 4.97 -8.77
N LYS A 20 -20.52 4.59 -9.67
CA LYS A 20 -21.16 3.27 -9.66
C LYS A 20 -20.83 2.52 -10.93
N VAL A 21 -20.77 1.20 -10.83
CA VAL A 21 -20.62 0.32 -11.99
C VAL A 21 -21.88 0.42 -12.84
N GLY A 22 -21.74 0.85 -14.10
CA GLY A 22 -22.81 1.02 -15.06
C GLY A 22 -23.54 -0.30 -15.40
N ARG A 23 -24.54 -0.18 -16.27
CA ARG A 23 -25.30 -1.35 -16.76
C ARG A 23 -24.77 -1.88 -18.07
N GLU A 24 -24.13 -1.02 -18.87
CA GLU A 24 -23.60 -1.36 -20.20
C GLU A 24 -22.27 -2.09 -20.10
N GLY A 25 -22.06 -3.06 -20.98
CA GLY A 25 -20.81 -3.83 -21.04
C GLY A 25 -20.59 -4.86 -19.93
N ILE A 26 -21.57 -5.07 -19.02
CA ILE A 26 -21.45 -6.07 -17.96
C ILE A 26 -21.79 -7.47 -18.51
N THR A 27 -20.81 -8.36 -18.49
CA THR A 27 -21.00 -9.78 -18.81
C THR A 27 -21.84 -10.49 -17.76
N ASN A 28 -22.38 -11.66 -18.09
CA ASN A 28 -23.18 -12.48 -17.14
C ASN A 28 -22.39 -12.82 -15.86
N SER A 29 -21.10 -13.06 -15.98
CA SER A 29 -20.19 -13.35 -14.86
C SER A 29 -19.97 -12.17 -13.92
N MET A 30 -20.22 -10.94 -14.37
CA MET A 30 -19.98 -9.70 -13.61
C MET A 30 -21.27 -9.04 -13.11
N LYS A 31 -22.43 -9.70 -13.28
CA LYS A 31 -23.74 -9.14 -12.85
C LYS A 31 -23.78 -8.73 -11.38
N PHE A 32 -23.02 -9.37 -10.51
CA PHE A 32 -22.92 -9.04 -9.09
C PHE A 32 -22.34 -7.64 -8.82
N LEU A 33 -21.65 -7.02 -9.80
CA LEU A 33 -21.09 -5.66 -9.69
C LEU A 33 -22.09 -4.57 -10.02
N LYS A 34 -23.20 -4.90 -10.69
CA LYS A 34 -24.20 -3.94 -11.17
C LYS A 34 -24.71 -3.03 -10.04
N ASN A 35 -24.72 -1.73 -10.30
CA ASN A 35 -25.13 -0.67 -9.37
C ASN A 35 -24.30 -0.60 -8.05
N LYS A 36 -23.24 -1.36 -7.90
CA LYS A 36 -22.34 -1.22 -6.76
C LYS A 36 -21.45 0.01 -6.94
N SER A 37 -21.22 0.75 -5.86
CA SER A 37 -20.23 1.83 -5.91
C SER A 37 -18.81 1.24 -6.04
N LEU A 38 -17.93 1.96 -6.71
CA LEU A 38 -16.53 1.56 -6.85
C LEU A 38 -15.89 1.34 -5.48
N GLU A 39 -16.19 2.20 -4.53
CA GLU A 39 -15.71 2.09 -3.17
C GLU A 39 -16.21 0.82 -2.47
N PHE A 40 -17.47 0.45 -2.66
CA PHE A 40 -18.01 -0.81 -2.13
C PHE A 40 -17.23 -2.01 -2.67
N VAL A 41 -16.90 -2.01 -3.96
CA VAL A 41 -16.12 -3.08 -4.60
C VAL A 41 -14.70 -3.14 -4.01
N ILE A 42 -14.02 -2.01 -3.89
CA ILE A 42 -12.67 -1.93 -3.31
C ILE A 42 -12.67 -2.41 -1.85
N ASN A 43 -13.65 -1.99 -1.06
CA ASN A 43 -13.76 -2.43 0.34
C ASN A 43 -14.06 -3.93 0.45
N ALA A 44 -14.89 -4.47 -0.44
CA ALA A 44 -15.16 -5.91 -0.51
C ALA A 44 -13.88 -6.71 -0.84
N GLN A 45 -13.08 -6.25 -1.81
CA GLN A 45 -11.79 -6.85 -2.15
C GLN A 45 -10.79 -6.78 -0.98
N CYS A 46 -10.70 -5.63 -0.30
CA CYS A 46 -9.85 -5.48 0.88
C CYS A 46 -10.25 -6.46 1.99
N ASN A 47 -11.55 -6.59 2.27
CA ASN A 47 -12.05 -7.51 3.28
C ASN A 47 -11.81 -8.98 2.89
N ALA A 48 -12.00 -9.34 1.62
CA ALA A 48 -11.68 -10.68 1.12
C ALA A 48 -10.19 -11.00 1.28
N THR A 49 -9.31 -10.06 0.93
CA THR A 49 -7.85 -10.20 1.11
C THR A 49 -7.48 -10.41 2.58
N LYS A 50 -8.05 -9.62 3.49
CA LYS A 50 -7.84 -9.80 4.94
C LYS A 50 -8.26 -11.18 5.43
N ASN A 51 -9.43 -11.66 4.97
CA ASN A 51 -9.91 -12.98 5.35
C ASN A 51 -8.97 -14.09 4.85
N ILE A 52 -8.49 -14.00 3.62
CA ILE A 52 -7.50 -14.96 3.08
C ILE A 52 -6.18 -14.91 3.88
N PHE A 53 -5.70 -13.71 4.24
CA PHE A 53 -4.49 -13.58 5.05
C PHE A 53 -4.65 -14.22 6.42
N LYS A 54 -5.80 -14.02 7.09
CA LYS A 54 -6.12 -14.68 8.37
C LYS A 54 -6.16 -16.20 8.23
N LEU A 55 -6.88 -16.72 7.24
CA LEU A 55 -6.99 -18.16 6.99
C LEU A 55 -5.64 -18.82 6.71
N LYS A 56 -4.79 -18.13 5.94
CA LYS A 56 -3.44 -18.62 5.59
C LYS A 56 -2.37 -18.29 6.64
N LYS A 57 -2.74 -17.65 7.74
CA LYS A 57 -1.82 -17.20 8.79
C LYS A 57 -0.69 -16.31 8.26
N ILE A 58 -0.99 -15.47 7.26
CA ILE A 58 -0.05 -14.51 6.69
C ILE A 58 -0.07 -13.27 7.57
N PRO A 59 1.07 -12.80 8.11
CA PRO A 59 1.09 -11.62 8.94
C PRO A 59 0.82 -10.36 8.11
N PHE A 60 -0.07 -9.51 8.61
CA PHE A 60 -0.38 -8.23 7.99
C PHE A 60 -0.79 -7.19 9.02
N ARG A 61 -0.66 -5.94 8.65
CA ARG A 61 -1.28 -4.80 9.35
C ARG A 61 -2.19 -4.03 8.42
N GLN A 62 -3.09 -3.25 8.98
CA GLN A 62 -3.97 -2.35 8.23
C GLN A 62 -3.78 -0.92 8.74
N ILE A 63 -3.62 0.00 7.80
CA ILE A 63 -3.64 1.45 8.04
C ILE A 63 -4.93 1.98 7.41
N THR A 64 -5.74 2.68 8.20
CA THR A 64 -7.03 3.22 7.75
C THR A 64 -6.96 4.74 7.72
N PHE A 65 -7.25 5.33 6.57
CA PHE A 65 -7.36 6.78 6.40
C PHE A 65 -8.76 7.25 6.79
N ASN A 66 -8.83 8.35 7.49
CA ASN A 66 -10.09 9.02 7.83
C ASN A 66 -10.42 10.13 6.83
N LYS A 67 -9.39 10.80 6.33
CA LYS A 67 -9.47 11.85 5.31
C LYS A 67 -8.62 11.43 4.12
N LYS A 68 -8.93 11.92 2.93
CA LYS A 68 -8.11 11.72 1.73
C LYS A 68 -7.52 13.07 1.36
N ASN A 69 -6.58 13.55 2.15
CA ASN A 69 -5.92 14.83 2.00
C ASN A 69 -4.40 14.68 2.09
N GLU A 70 -3.71 15.76 1.78
CA GLU A 70 -2.25 15.84 1.77
C GLU A 70 -1.65 15.65 3.16
N GLU A 71 -2.37 16.08 4.19
CA GLU A 71 -1.98 15.98 5.59
C GLU A 71 -1.82 14.51 6.02
N GLU A 72 -2.87 13.68 5.80
CA GLU A 72 -2.80 12.24 6.10
C GLU A 72 -1.74 11.52 5.26
N LEU A 73 -1.55 11.94 4.00
CA LEU A 73 -0.49 11.41 3.17
C LEU A 73 0.89 11.71 3.76
N GLY A 74 1.11 12.95 4.22
CA GLY A 74 2.33 13.37 4.91
C GLY A 74 2.59 12.58 6.20
N GLU A 75 1.55 12.35 7.00
CA GLU A 75 1.62 11.51 8.20
C GLU A 75 2.10 10.08 7.88
N ILE A 76 1.58 9.49 6.81
CA ILE A 76 1.97 8.14 6.39
C ILE A 76 3.42 8.09 5.93
N PHE A 77 3.87 9.04 5.11
CA PHE A 77 5.27 9.11 4.72
C PHE A 77 6.18 9.25 5.94
N THR A 78 5.84 10.14 6.86
CA THR A 78 6.57 10.33 8.10
C THR A 78 6.62 9.05 8.94
N PHE A 79 5.49 8.37 9.06
CA PHE A 79 5.40 7.07 9.75
C PHE A 79 6.38 6.06 9.16
N PHE A 80 6.42 5.88 7.84
CA PHE A 80 7.33 4.91 7.21
C PHE A 80 8.80 5.31 7.29
N VAL A 81 9.10 6.61 7.23
CA VAL A 81 10.46 7.11 7.45
C VAL A 81 10.92 6.77 8.87
N LEU A 82 10.10 7.09 9.87
CA LEU A 82 10.43 6.78 11.28
C LEU A 82 10.53 5.27 11.51
N GLU A 83 9.61 4.48 10.96
CA GLU A 83 9.65 3.02 11.05
C GLU A 83 10.96 2.47 10.47
N THR A 84 11.38 2.96 9.31
CA THR A 84 12.65 2.55 8.66
C THR A 84 13.86 2.89 9.54
N ILE A 85 13.89 4.09 10.12
CA ILE A 85 14.97 4.50 11.02
C ILE A 85 15.01 3.62 12.27
N LEU A 86 13.86 3.36 12.87
CA LEU A 86 13.77 2.52 14.07
C LEU A 86 14.18 1.06 13.79
N LEU A 87 13.70 0.49 12.69
CA LEU A 87 14.07 -0.87 12.26
C LEU A 87 15.58 -0.97 11.99
N ALA A 88 16.16 -0.02 11.28
CA ALA A 88 17.59 0.01 11.02
C ALA A 88 18.40 0.08 12.33
N ARG A 89 17.94 0.90 13.29
CA ARG A 89 18.55 0.96 14.64
C ARG A 89 18.48 -0.39 15.35
N LEU A 90 17.32 -1.06 15.32
CA LEU A 90 17.15 -2.39 15.92
C LEU A 90 18.04 -3.45 15.26
N MET A 91 18.26 -3.32 13.95
CA MET A 91 19.14 -4.22 13.17
C MET A 91 20.61 -3.80 13.22
N ASN A 92 20.95 -2.72 13.91
CA ASN A 92 22.29 -2.15 13.99
C ASN A 92 22.87 -1.77 12.62
N ILE A 93 22.01 -1.23 11.73
CA ILE A 93 22.34 -0.80 10.37
C ILE A 93 22.15 0.73 10.28
N ASN A 94 22.99 1.40 9.49
CA ASN A 94 22.82 2.82 9.21
C ASN A 94 21.67 3.04 8.20
N PRO A 95 20.55 3.70 8.57
CA PRO A 95 19.41 3.92 7.68
C PRO A 95 19.66 4.95 6.57
N PHE A 96 20.73 5.74 6.69
CA PHE A 96 21.08 6.83 5.78
C PHE A 96 22.14 6.45 4.75
N ASP A 97 22.70 5.24 4.83
CA ASP A 97 23.72 4.77 3.92
C ASP A 97 23.08 3.99 2.75
N GLN A 98 23.43 4.41 1.54
CA GLN A 98 22.98 3.77 0.30
C GLN A 98 24.16 3.52 -0.64
N PRO A 99 25.03 2.54 -0.33
CA PRO A 99 26.28 2.31 -1.08
C PRO A 99 26.08 2.16 -2.58
N ALA A 100 25.00 1.48 -3.01
CA ALA A 100 24.71 1.27 -4.42
C ALA A 100 24.40 2.59 -5.17
N ILE A 101 23.74 3.53 -4.52
CA ILE A 101 23.44 4.86 -5.11
C ILE A 101 24.71 5.71 -5.14
N GLU A 102 25.53 5.64 -4.13
CA GLU A 102 26.81 6.38 -4.11
C GLU A 102 27.75 5.90 -5.24
N GLN A 103 27.81 4.61 -5.52
CA GLN A 103 28.57 4.09 -6.66
C GLN A 103 28.09 4.68 -7.99
N VAL A 104 26.77 4.76 -8.23
CA VAL A 104 26.21 5.37 -9.43
C VAL A 104 26.61 6.85 -9.53
N LYS A 105 26.55 7.60 -8.44
CA LYS A 105 26.96 9.02 -8.41
C LYS A 105 28.47 9.19 -8.74
N ILE A 106 29.31 8.30 -8.22
CA ILE A 106 30.75 8.31 -8.49
C ILE A 106 31.02 8.06 -9.99
N GLU A 107 30.38 7.02 -10.55
CA GLU A 107 30.54 6.74 -11.99
C GLU A 107 29.98 7.86 -12.86
N THR A 108 28.81 8.43 -12.53
CA THR A 108 28.26 9.57 -13.23
C THR A 108 29.24 10.75 -13.28
N LYS A 109 29.89 11.06 -12.16
CA LYS A 109 30.91 12.14 -12.13
C LYS A 109 32.10 11.88 -13.05
N LYS A 110 32.49 10.61 -13.27
CA LYS A 110 33.58 10.26 -14.22
C LYS A 110 33.19 10.55 -15.67
N PHE A 111 31.92 10.28 -16.03
CA PHE A 111 31.42 10.56 -17.39
C PHE A 111 31.16 12.05 -17.67
N LEU A 112 31.06 12.86 -16.64
CA LEU A 112 30.86 14.32 -16.76
C LEU A 112 32.16 15.13 -16.74
N ARG A 113 33.31 14.50 -16.54
CA ARG A 113 34.65 15.11 -16.59
C ARG A 113 35.30 14.86 -17.94
#